data_76da15320f3901a765b459ca5273a4eb
#
_entry.id   76da15320f3901a765b459ca5273a4eb
#
_cell.length_a   1.000
_cell.length_b   1.000
_cell.length_c   1.000
_cell.angle_alpha   90.00
_cell.angle_beta   90.00
_cell.angle_gamma   90.00
#
_symmetry.space_group_name_H-M   'P 1'
#
loop_
_entity.id
_entity.type
_entity.pdbx_description
1 polymer ?
#
loop_
_entity_poly.entity_id
_entity_poly.type
_entity_poly.pdbx_seq_one_letter_code
_entity_poly.pdbx_strand_id
1 'polypeptide(L)'
;TTVDRALNGRSVVREETLRKIADAAHRIGYHGKNIFQSRLDKPVPELRLGFVLLKKSQEFFKNFAHELEKAVQDRKDFRIIADIRYSSSQSPSEFAELFTDLGKRCDAISGIAVNDQRLNPVVQGLKDRNIPVISLLNDFAQGIRKDYLGLNNVKVGRLAAWMITKATHTP
;
A
#
# COMPACT_ATOMS: atom_id res chain seq x y z
N THR A 1 26.54 17.85 6.12
CA THR A 1 25.57 18.95 5.83
C THR A 1 24.52 18.47 4.82
N THR A 2 23.42 19.21 4.68
CA THR A 2 22.36 18.87 3.69
C THR A 2 22.89 18.93 2.26
N VAL A 3 23.80 19.86 1.99
CA VAL A 3 24.47 19.99 0.67
C VAL A 3 25.35 18.78 0.39
N ASP A 4 26.13 18.30 1.37
CA ASP A 4 26.95 17.10 1.23
C ASP A 4 26.10 15.84 0.96
N ARG A 5 24.96 15.72 1.63
CA ARG A 5 23.99 14.63 1.37
C ARG A 5 23.43 14.71 -0.04
N ALA A 6 23.11 15.92 -0.51
CA ALA A 6 22.64 16.16 -1.87
C ALA A 6 23.71 15.85 -2.92
N LEU A 7 24.98 16.11 -2.65
CA LEU A 7 26.11 15.82 -3.54
C LEU A 7 26.45 14.31 -3.58
N ASN A 8 26.54 13.69 -2.42
CA ASN A 8 27.08 12.31 -2.29
C ASN A 8 25.99 11.22 -2.24
N GLY A 9 24.70 11.58 -2.22
CA GLY A 9 23.59 10.63 -2.24
C GLY A 9 23.48 9.73 -1.00
N ARG A 10 24.08 10.11 0.11
CA ARG A 10 24.13 9.32 1.34
C ARG A 10 22.83 9.27 2.13
N SER A 11 21.85 10.11 1.78
CA SER A 11 20.48 10.07 2.32
C SER A 11 19.52 10.82 1.41
N VAL A 12 18.22 10.48 1.50
CA VAL A 12 17.16 11.14 0.74
C VAL A 12 17.06 12.61 1.14
N VAL A 13 17.26 13.50 0.18
CA VAL A 13 17.04 14.94 0.33
C VAL A 13 15.70 15.26 -0.34
N ARG A 14 14.85 16.06 0.31
CA ARG A 14 13.57 16.47 -0.26
C ARG A 14 13.81 17.19 -1.60
N GLU A 15 12.99 16.88 -2.60
CA GLU A 15 13.11 17.41 -3.96
C GLU A 15 13.17 18.96 -3.99
N GLU A 16 12.31 19.62 -3.20
CA GLU A 16 12.32 21.08 -3.07
C GLU A 16 13.68 21.61 -2.58
N THR A 17 14.29 20.93 -1.63
CA THR A 17 15.62 21.29 -1.12
C THR A 17 16.69 21.00 -2.17
N LEU A 18 16.56 19.89 -2.89
CA LEU A 18 17.48 19.54 -3.99
C LEU A 18 17.41 20.57 -5.11
N ARG A 19 16.22 21.03 -5.50
CA ARG A 19 16.01 22.09 -6.48
C ARG A 19 16.66 23.42 -6.03
N LYS A 20 16.45 23.84 -4.77
CA LYS A 20 17.07 25.05 -4.23
C LYS A 20 18.61 24.97 -4.24
N ILE A 21 19.18 23.79 -3.93
CA ILE A 21 20.63 23.57 -4.00
C ILE A 21 21.11 23.59 -5.46
N ALA A 22 20.38 22.98 -6.39
CA ALA A 22 20.68 22.98 -7.82
C ALA A 22 20.68 24.41 -8.40
N ASP A 23 19.67 25.20 -8.08
CA ASP A 23 19.55 26.61 -8.51
C ASP A 23 20.69 27.47 -7.94
N ALA A 24 21.04 27.25 -6.68
CA ALA A 24 22.17 27.92 -6.06
C ALA A 24 23.51 27.55 -6.72
N ALA A 25 23.72 26.25 -6.97
CA ALA A 25 24.90 25.72 -7.67
C ALA A 25 25.03 26.27 -9.10
N HIS A 26 23.89 26.41 -9.79
CA HIS A 26 23.86 27.00 -11.13
C HIS A 26 24.25 28.48 -11.10
N ARG A 27 23.73 29.26 -10.16
CA ARG A 27 24.03 30.69 -10.00
C ARG A 27 25.49 30.98 -9.71
N ILE A 28 26.16 30.13 -8.91
CA ILE A 28 27.59 30.31 -8.58
C ILE A 28 28.55 29.61 -9.55
N GLY A 29 28.02 28.99 -10.63
CA GLY A 29 28.83 28.28 -11.62
C GLY A 29 29.54 27.04 -11.09
N TYR A 30 28.95 26.33 -10.11
CA TYR A 30 29.56 25.16 -9.52
C TYR A 30 29.72 24.00 -10.52
N HIS A 31 30.93 23.46 -10.62
CA HIS A 31 31.24 22.42 -11.63
C HIS A 31 30.42 21.14 -11.50
N GLY A 32 29.90 20.83 -10.30
CA GLY A 32 29.03 19.68 -10.03
C GLY A 32 27.55 19.88 -10.35
N LYS A 33 27.13 20.97 -11.01
CA LYS A 33 25.72 21.27 -11.35
C LYS A 33 25.00 20.12 -12.07
N ASN A 34 25.71 19.39 -12.95
CA ASN A 34 25.14 18.28 -13.69
C ASN A 34 24.77 17.09 -12.80
N ILE A 35 25.39 16.94 -11.61
CA ILE A 35 25.05 15.89 -10.63
C ILE A 35 23.67 16.15 -10.04
N PHE A 36 23.32 17.40 -9.76
CA PHE A 36 21.99 17.76 -9.26
C PHE A 36 20.93 17.58 -10.33
N GLN A 37 21.24 18.00 -11.57
CA GLN A 37 20.33 17.84 -12.71
C GLN A 37 20.05 16.36 -12.96
N SER A 38 21.06 15.50 -13.06
CA SER A 38 20.88 14.05 -13.26
C SER A 38 20.12 13.35 -12.14
N ARG A 39 20.03 13.95 -10.96
CA ARG A 39 19.24 13.44 -9.83
C ARG A 39 17.80 13.94 -9.84
N LEU A 40 17.57 15.14 -10.34
CA LEU A 40 16.24 15.69 -10.59
C LEU A 40 15.58 14.99 -11.79
N ASP A 41 16.39 14.63 -12.78
CA ASP A 41 15.95 13.95 -14.01
C ASP A 41 15.80 12.44 -13.85
N LYS A 42 16.08 11.88 -12.66
CA LYS A 42 15.77 10.45 -12.41
C LYS A 42 14.27 10.26 -12.51
N PRO A 43 13.82 9.38 -13.42
CA PRO A 43 12.40 9.07 -13.50
C PRO A 43 11.94 8.57 -12.13
N VAL A 44 10.92 9.22 -11.58
CA VAL A 44 10.28 8.78 -10.34
C VAL A 44 9.75 7.36 -10.61
N PRO A 45 10.16 6.34 -9.84
CA PRO A 45 9.72 4.98 -10.09
C PRO A 45 8.21 4.90 -10.01
N GLU A 46 7.59 4.28 -11.02
CA GLU A 46 6.16 4.01 -11.03
C GLU A 46 5.87 2.69 -10.35
N LEU A 47 4.88 2.68 -9.47
CA LEU A 47 4.37 1.49 -8.78
C LEU A 47 2.87 1.39 -9.02
N ARG A 48 2.40 0.21 -9.41
CA ARG A 48 0.98 -0.10 -9.55
C ARG A 48 0.53 -0.95 -8.38
N LEU A 49 -0.35 -0.39 -7.56
CA LEU A 49 -0.89 -1.06 -6.38
C LEU A 49 -2.35 -1.45 -6.63
N GLY A 50 -2.64 -2.74 -6.57
CA GLY A 50 -3.98 -3.27 -6.66
C GLY A 50 -4.67 -3.30 -5.31
N PHE A 51 -5.94 -2.88 -5.26
CA PHE A 51 -6.76 -2.96 -4.05
C PHE A 51 -8.07 -3.68 -4.34
N VAL A 52 -8.38 -4.69 -3.52
CA VAL A 52 -9.68 -5.37 -3.55
C VAL A 52 -10.46 -4.96 -2.31
N LEU A 53 -11.55 -4.24 -2.53
CA LEU A 53 -12.47 -3.77 -1.48
C LEU A 53 -13.82 -4.47 -1.60
N LEU A 54 -14.62 -4.36 -0.54
CA LEU A 54 -15.99 -4.89 -0.57
C LEU A 54 -16.95 -3.80 -1.09
N LYS A 55 -18.16 -4.21 -1.41
CA LYS A 55 -19.36 -3.44 -1.81
C LYS A 55 -19.18 -1.91 -1.92
N LYS A 56 -19.03 -1.43 -3.12
CA LYS A 56 -18.92 0.02 -3.41
C LYS A 56 -20.10 0.86 -2.85
N SER A 57 -21.26 0.24 -2.59
CA SER A 57 -22.43 0.92 -2.02
C SER A 57 -22.30 1.26 -0.53
N GLN A 58 -21.39 0.62 0.20
CA GLN A 58 -21.18 0.87 1.62
C GLN A 58 -20.28 2.09 1.82
N GLU A 59 -20.74 3.04 2.64
CA GLU A 59 -20.05 4.31 2.92
C GLU A 59 -18.63 4.10 3.45
N PHE A 60 -18.44 3.10 4.30
CA PHE A 60 -17.12 2.75 4.82
C PHE A 60 -16.11 2.49 3.69
N PHE A 61 -16.47 1.68 2.69
CA PHE A 61 -15.55 1.33 1.60
C PHE A 61 -15.35 2.46 0.60
N LYS A 62 -16.35 3.34 0.43
CA LYS A 62 -16.17 4.58 -0.35
C LYS A 62 -15.14 5.50 0.30
N ASN A 63 -15.30 5.75 1.61
CA ASN A 63 -14.38 6.59 2.36
C ASN A 63 -12.98 5.97 2.43
N PHE A 64 -12.89 4.64 2.61
CA PHE A 64 -11.62 3.94 2.61
C PHE A 64 -10.90 4.05 1.27
N ALA A 65 -11.61 3.91 0.15
CA ALA A 65 -11.04 4.09 -1.19
C ALA A 65 -10.57 5.54 -1.41
N HIS A 66 -11.36 6.53 -0.99
CA HIS A 66 -11.01 7.95 -1.08
C HIS A 66 -9.72 8.25 -0.31
N GLU A 67 -9.59 7.76 0.93
CA GLU A 67 -8.37 7.94 1.73
C GLU A 67 -7.16 7.21 1.13
N LEU A 68 -7.36 6.04 0.51
CA LEU A 68 -6.29 5.35 -0.24
C LEU A 68 -5.81 6.18 -1.43
N GLU A 69 -6.72 6.71 -2.24
CA GLU A 69 -6.39 7.56 -3.39
C GLU A 69 -5.64 8.82 -2.95
N LYS A 70 -6.08 9.46 -1.87
CA LYS A 70 -5.42 10.61 -1.29
C LYS A 70 -4.01 10.28 -0.78
N ALA A 71 -3.86 9.19 -0.03
CA ALA A 71 -2.58 8.74 0.49
C ALA A 71 -1.57 8.43 -0.65
N VAL A 72 -2.06 7.88 -1.75
CA VAL A 72 -1.27 7.62 -2.96
C VAL A 72 -0.81 8.93 -3.61
N GLN A 73 -1.68 9.94 -3.71
CA GLN A 73 -1.35 11.25 -4.30
C GLN A 73 -0.36 12.06 -3.44
N ASP A 74 -0.39 11.89 -2.13
CA ASP A 74 0.49 12.58 -1.21
C ASP A 74 1.95 12.06 -1.25
N ARG A 75 2.20 10.90 -1.87
CA ARG A 75 3.54 10.34 -2.05
C ARG A 75 4.24 11.00 -3.23
N LYS A 76 5.39 11.62 -2.97
CA LYS A 76 6.20 12.33 -3.98
C LYS A 76 7.47 11.58 -4.39
N ASP A 77 7.83 10.56 -3.63
CA ASP A 77 9.01 9.72 -3.86
C ASP A 77 8.77 8.58 -4.87
N PHE A 78 7.49 8.27 -5.13
CA PHE A 78 7.03 7.31 -6.13
C PHE A 78 5.83 7.88 -6.88
N ARG A 79 5.71 7.55 -8.15
CA ARG A 79 4.46 7.69 -8.90
C ARG A 79 3.62 6.45 -8.66
N ILE A 80 2.68 6.51 -7.73
CA ILE A 80 1.83 5.38 -7.40
C ILE A 80 0.53 5.47 -8.19
N ILE A 81 0.16 4.36 -8.85
CA ILE A 81 -1.13 4.19 -9.52
C ILE A 81 -1.92 3.17 -8.70
N ALA A 82 -3.05 3.58 -8.14
CA ALA A 82 -3.97 2.70 -7.44
C ALA A 82 -5.02 2.12 -8.41
N ASP A 83 -5.11 0.79 -8.52
CA ASP A 83 -6.19 0.08 -9.21
C ASP A 83 -7.13 -0.52 -8.17
N ILE A 84 -8.25 0.17 -7.90
CA ILE A 84 -9.21 -0.23 -6.88
C ILE A 84 -10.35 -1.02 -7.52
N ARG A 85 -10.56 -2.25 -7.05
CA ARG A 85 -11.63 -3.16 -7.47
C ARG A 85 -12.56 -3.47 -6.30
N TYR A 86 -13.81 -3.71 -6.61
CA TYR A 86 -14.83 -4.01 -5.61
C TYR A 86 -15.43 -5.40 -5.87
N SER A 87 -15.47 -6.20 -4.82
CA SER A 87 -16.24 -7.45 -4.83
C SER A 87 -17.70 -7.17 -4.51
N SER A 88 -18.59 -7.62 -5.37
CA SER A 88 -20.03 -7.47 -5.21
C SER A 88 -20.69 -8.65 -4.49
N SER A 89 -20.28 -9.86 -4.81
CA SER A 89 -20.83 -11.10 -4.25
C SER A 89 -20.12 -11.55 -2.98
N GLN A 90 -18.87 -11.10 -2.77
CA GLN A 90 -17.98 -11.57 -1.71
C GLN A 90 -17.73 -13.09 -1.74
N SER A 91 -17.91 -13.71 -2.91
CA SER A 91 -17.61 -15.12 -3.07
C SER A 91 -16.10 -15.36 -3.20
N PRO A 92 -15.59 -16.51 -2.70
CA PRO A 92 -14.17 -16.83 -2.88
C PRO A 92 -13.73 -16.89 -4.34
N SER A 93 -14.60 -17.29 -5.27
CA SER A 93 -14.31 -17.30 -6.71
C SER A 93 -14.13 -15.89 -7.27
N GLU A 94 -15.02 -14.95 -6.91
CA GLU A 94 -14.88 -13.55 -7.33
C GLU A 94 -13.58 -12.92 -6.80
N PHE A 95 -13.24 -13.18 -5.54
CA PHE A 95 -11.95 -12.73 -5.00
C PHE A 95 -10.78 -13.33 -5.76
N ALA A 96 -10.79 -14.63 -6.05
CA ALA A 96 -9.75 -15.30 -6.81
C ALA A 96 -9.57 -14.67 -8.21
N GLU A 97 -10.65 -14.36 -8.89
CA GLU A 97 -10.64 -13.68 -10.19
C GLU A 97 -10.07 -12.25 -10.08
N LEU A 98 -10.51 -11.47 -9.11
CA LEU A 98 -10.02 -10.10 -8.89
C LEU A 98 -8.52 -10.06 -8.57
N PHE A 99 -8.04 -10.95 -7.69
CA PHE A 99 -6.60 -11.05 -7.38
C PHE A 99 -5.79 -11.51 -8.59
N THR A 100 -6.31 -12.48 -9.35
CA THR A 100 -5.65 -12.96 -10.57
C THR A 100 -5.55 -11.86 -11.62
N ASP A 101 -6.62 -11.08 -11.81
CA ASP A 101 -6.66 -10.00 -12.80
C ASP A 101 -5.71 -8.85 -12.39
N LEU A 102 -5.74 -8.41 -11.14
CA LEU A 102 -4.80 -7.41 -10.63
C LEU A 102 -3.35 -7.89 -10.74
N GLY A 103 -3.10 -9.17 -10.51
CA GLY A 103 -1.77 -9.75 -10.63
C GLY A 103 -1.15 -9.73 -12.03
N LYS A 104 -1.92 -9.39 -13.06
CA LYS A 104 -1.40 -9.22 -14.43
C LYS A 104 -0.71 -7.87 -14.64
N ARG A 105 -0.99 -6.89 -13.78
CA ARG A 105 -0.62 -5.49 -14.02
C ARG A 105 -0.17 -4.71 -12.80
N CYS A 106 -0.29 -5.27 -11.59
CA CYS A 106 0.09 -4.61 -10.34
C CYS A 106 1.37 -5.21 -9.77
N ASP A 107 2.19 -4.36 -9.16
CA ASP A 107 3.46 -4.74 -8.51
C ASP A 107 3.23 -5.30 -7.10
N ALA A 108 2.10 -4.92 -6.46
CA ALA A 108 1.64 -5.45 -5.19
C ALA A 108 0.12 -5.39 -5.12
N ILE A 109 -0.48 -6.27 -4.32
CA ILE A 109 -1.94 -6.32 -4.16
C ILE A 109 -2.26 -6.32 -2.68
N SER A 110 -3.24 -5.50 -2.30
CA SER A 110 -3.79 -5.48 -0.96
C SER A 110 -5.30 -5.66 -1.03
N GLY A 111 -5.89 -6.41 -0.09
CA GLY A 111 -7.32 -6.63 -0.22
C GLY A 111 -8.02 -7.18 1.00
N ILE A 112 -9.33 -7.00 0.98
CA ILE A 112 -10.26 -7.55 1.95
C ILE A 112 -10.92 -8.75 1.28
N ALA A 113 -10.74 -9.93 1.85
CA ALA A 113 -11.34 -11.15 1.34
C ALA A 113 -11.76 -12.08 2.49
N VAL A 114 -12.62 -13.04 2.19
CA VAL A 114 -12.93 -14.11 3.13
C VAL A 114 -11.75 -15.07 3.26
N ASN A 115 -11.55 -15.62 4.45
CA ASN A 115 -10.55 -16.66 4.66
C ASN A 115 -11.05 -18.00 4.12
N ASP A 116 -10.73 -18.29 2.87
CA ASP A 116 -11.15 -19.52 2.17
C ASP A 116 -9.93 -20.17 1.49
N GLN A 117 -9.83 -21.48 1.59
CA GLN A 117 -8.71 -22.24 1.02
C GLN A 117 -8.57 -22.08 -0.50
N ARG A 118 -9.64 -21.76 -1.22
CA ARG A 118 -9.61 -21.50 -2.66
C ARG A 118 -8.78 -20.29 -3.06
N LEU A 119 -8.51 -19.37 -2.13
CA LEU A 119 -7.62 -18.23 -2.36
C LEU A 119 -6.13 -18.59 -2.26
N ASN A 120 -5.79 -19.66 -1.54
CA ASN A 120 -4.41 -20.04 -1.29
C ASN A 120 -3.60 -20.26 -2.57
N PRO A 121 -4.09 -21.02 -3.58
CA PRO A 121 -3.36 -21.21 -4.84
C PRO A 121 -3.12 -19.89 -5.60
N VAL A 122 -4.10 -18.98 -5.57
CA VAL A 122 -3.98 -17.68 -6.24
C VAL A 122 -2.93 -16.82 -5.54
N VAL A 123 -2.99 -16.71 -4.22
CA VAL A 123 -2.01 -15.95 -3.44
C VAL A 123 -0.61 -16.55 -3.57
N GLN A 124 -0.50 -17.89 -3.60
CA GLN A 124 0.77 -18.56 -3.83
C GLN A 124 1.32 -18.25 -5.24
N GLY A 125 0.50 -18.35 -6.28
CA GLY A 125 0.91 -18.01 -7.63
C GLY A 125 1.31 -16.55 -7.82
N LEU A 126 0.74 -15.61 -7.05
CA LEU A 126 1.16 -14.22 -7.00
C LEU A 126 2.54 -14.10 -6.32
N LYS A 127 2.72 -14.76 -5.18
CA LYS A 127 3.98 -14.80 -4.44
C LYS A 127 5.13 -15.36 -5.30
N ASP A 128 4.89 -16.43 -6.04
CA ASP A 128 5.88 -17.07 -6.94
C ASP A 128 6.32 -16.13 -8.07
N ARG A 129 5.47 -15.19 -8.45
CA ARG A 129 5.76 -14.10 -9.40
C ARG A 129 6.34 -12.84 -8.75
N ASN A 130 6.71 -12.88 -7.47
CA ASN A 130 7.18 -11.75 -6.68
C ASN A 130 6.16 -10.60 -6.55
N ILE A 131 4.86 -10.89 -6.61
CA ILE A 131 3.78 -9.94 -6.36
C ILE A 131 3.29 -10.16 -4.93
N PRO A 132 3.69 -9.32 -3.96
CA PRO A 132 3.27 -9.48 -2.58
C PRO A 132 1.77 -9.22 -2.42
N VAL A 133 1.13 -10.06 -1.62
CA VAL A 133 -0.27 -9.90 -1.22
C VAL A 133 -0.32 -9.55 0.26
N ILE A 134 -1.05 -8.47 0.59
CA ILE A 134 -1.29 -7.99 1.96
C ILE A 134 -2.78 -8.12 2.24
N SER A 135 -3.14 -8.88 3.27
CA SER A 135 -4.54 -8.95 3.71
C SER A 135 -4.91 -7.71 4.53
N LEU A 136 -6.08 -7.12 4.24
CA LEU A 136 -6.62 -5.94 4.90
C LEU A 136 -7.84 -6.30 5.73
N LEU A 137 -7.94 -5.78 6.94
CA LEU A 137 -9.07 -5.90 7.87
C LEU A 137 -9.40 -7.34 8.27
N ASN A 138 -9.63 -8.22 7.30
CA ASN A 138 -9.80 -9.66 7.48
C ASN A 138 -8.53 -10.39 7.07
N ASP A 139 -8.08 -11.30 7.91
CA ASP A 139 -6.90 -12.10 7.63
C ASP A 139 -7.27 -13.33 6.77
N PHE A 140 -6.57 -13.54 5.66
CA PHE A 140 -6.71 -14.68 4.77
C PHE A 140 -5.35 -15.15 4.24
N ALA A 141 -5.29 -16.36 3.72
CA ALA A 141 -4.09 -16.99 3.17
C ALA A 141 -2.88 -16.90 4.12
N GLN A 142 -3.09 -17.18 5.41
CA GLN A 142 -2.04 -17.19 6.44
C GLN A 142 -0.90 -18.13 6.04
N GLY A 143 0.34 -17.69 6.28
CA GLY A 143 1.55 -18.45 5.90
C GLY A 143 1.97 -18.25 4.43
N ILE A 144 1.09 -17.75 3.56
CA ILE A 144 1.36 -17.51 2.14
C ILE A 144 1.46 -16.01 1.85
N ARG A 145 0.49 -15.22 2.33
CA ARG A 145 0.47 -13.77 2.20
C ARG A 145 1.74 -13.12 2.77
N LYS A 146 2.09 -11.95 2.25
CA LYS A 146 3.28 -11.20 2.72
C LYS A 146 3.06 -10.65 4.12
N ASP A 147 1.90 -10.00 4.36
CA ASP A 147 1.60 -9.34 5.62
C ASP A 147 0.08 -9.19 5.84
N TYR A 148 -0.29 -8.75 7.04
CA TYR A 148 -1.66 -8.43 7.43
C TYR A 148 -1.74 -7.05 8.07
N LEU A 149 -2.66 -6.25 7.60
CA LEU A 149 -2.97 -4.94 8.16
C LEU A 149 -4.42 -4.93 8.66
N GLY A 150 -4.59 -4.97 9.97
CA GLY A 150 -5.91 -4.99 10.59
C GLY A 150 -5.83 -5.13 12.11
N LEU A 151 -7.00 -5.29 12.73
CA LEU A 151 -7.12 -5.47 14.16
C LEU A 151 -6.72 -6.90 14.57
N ASN A 152 -6.15 -7.04 15.76
CA ASN A 152 -6.02 -8.35 16.37
C ASN A 152 -7.40 -8.82 16.84
N ASN A 153 -8.13 -9.53 15.97
CA ASN A 153 -9.51 -9.94 16.21
C ASN A 153 -9.66 -10.88 17.41
N VAL A 154 -8.62 -11.63 17.78
CA VAL A 154 -8.62 -12.46 19.00
C VAL A 154 -8.64 -11.57 20.25
N LYS A 155 -7.82 -10.50 20.27
CA LYS A 155 -7.83 -9.54 21.40
C LYS A 155 -9.15 -8.78 21.45
N VAL A 156 -9.68 -8.36 20.30
CA VAL A 156 -11.00 -7.68 20.22
C VAL A 156 -12.11 -8.59 20.74
N GLY A 157 -12.15 -9.84 20.30
CA GLY A 157 -13.15 -10.81 20.78
C GLY A 157 -13.05 -11.07 22.28
N ARG A 158 -11.84 -11.20 22.83
CA ARG A 158 -11.64 -11.34 24.29
C ARG A 158 -12.12 -10.13 25.07
N LEU A 159 -11.82 -8.92 24.57
CA LEU A 159 -12.30 -7.68 25.18
C LEU A 159 -13.82 -7.59 25.16
N ALA A 160 -14.45 -7.90 24.01
CA ALA A 160 -15.90 -7.90 23.88
C ALA A 160 -16.55 -8.91 24.85
N ALA A 161 -16.03 -10.13 24.94
CA ALA A 161 -16.51 -11.13 25.87
C ALA A 161 -16.40 -10.66 27.32
N TRP A 162 -15.27 -10.06 27.70
CA TRP A 162 -15.07 -9.49 29.04
C TRP A 162 -16.08 -8.37 29.33
N MET A 163 -16.31 -7.45 28.39
CA MET A 163 -17.29 -6.37 28.55
C MET A 163 -18.71 -6.91 28.74
N ILE A 164 -19.14 -7.89 27.93
CA ILE A 164 -20.44 -8.53 28.05
C ILE A 164 -20.58 -9.18 29.43
N THR A 165 -19.57 -9.98 29.84
CA THR A 165 -19.57 -10.64 31.15
C THR A 165 -19.71 -9.63 32.30
N LYS A 166 -19.04 -8.48 32.21
CA LYS A 166 -19.16 -7.43 33.23
C LYS A 166 -20.54 -6.76 33.23
N ALA A 167 -21.09 -6.51 32.03
CA ALA A 167 -22.40 -5.87 31.90
C ALA A 167 -23.57 -6.77 32.33
N THR A 168 -23.42 -8.09 32.23
CA THR A 168 -24.47 -9.07 32.63
C THR A 168 -24.37 -9.51 34.09
N HIS A 169 -23.30 -9.13 34.81
CA HIS A 169 -23.13 -9.39 36.23
C HIS A 169 -23.60 -8.22 37.12
N THR A 170 -24.54 -7.42 36.65
CA THR A 170 -25.28 -6.51 37.54
C THR A 170 -26.36 -7.31 38.25
N PRO A 171 -26.38 -7.33 39.59
CA PRO A 171 -27.37 -8.09 40.38
C PRO A 171 -28.78 -7.58 40.15
#